data_fa88624e0d595a4d00551abaa6e647d1
#
_entry.id   fa88624e0d595a4d00551abaa6e647d1
#
_cell.length_a   1.000
_cell.length_b   1.000
_cell.length_c   1.000
_cell.angle_alpha   90.00
_cell.angle_beta   90.00
_cell.angle_gamma   90.00
#
_symmetry.space_group_name_H-M   'P 1'
#
loop_
_entity.id
_entity.type
_entity.pdbx_description
1 polymer ?
#
loop_
_entity_poly.entity_id
_entity_poly.type
_entity_poly.pdbx_seq_one_letter_code
_entity_poly.pdbx_strand_id
1 'polypeptide(L)' 'MISPLAYIHPEAKIGENVEIAPFVFIDKNVVIGDNNKIMANANILYGSRIGNGNTIFPGAVIGAIPQDLKFRGEESTA' A
#
# COMPACT_ATOMS: atom_id res chain seq x y z
N MET A 1 -10.83 -9.50 5.88
CA MET A 1 -11.93 -9.21 4.98
C MET A 1 -11.60 -8.03 4.08
N ILE A 2 -11.97 -8.12 2.82
CA ILE A 2 -11.64 -7.07 1.86
C ILE A 2 -12.92 -6.34 1.50
N SER A 3 -12.93 -5.03 1.71
CA SER A 3 -14.11 -4.22 1.41
C SER A 3 -14.37 -4.18 -0.09
N PRO A 4 -15.63 -4.32 -0.51
CA PRO A 4 -15.96 -4.16 -1.93
C PRO A 4 -15.77 -2.73 -2.42
N LEU A 5 -15.61 -1.78 -1.51
CA LEU A 5 -15.39 -0.37 -1.88
C LEU A 5 -13.92 -0.04 -2.04
N ALA A 6 -13.03 -0.99 -1.81
CA ALA A 6 -11.60 -0.79 -2.06
C ALA A 6 -11.29 -1.06 -3.52
N TYR A 7 -10.34 -0.32 -4.07
CA TYR A 7 -9.83 -0.63 -5.39
C TYR A 7 -8.55 -1.44 -5.27
N ILE A 8 -8.54 -2.64 -5.83
CA ILE A 8 -7.36 -3.49 -5.83
C ILE A 8 -7.08 -3.88 -7.27
N HIS A 9 -5.91 -3.48 -7.77
CA HIS A 9 -5.55 -3.80 -9.13
C HIS A 9 -5.49 -5.33 -9.30
N PRO A 10 -5.99 -5.86 -10.43
CA PRO A 10 -6.02 -7.32 -10.62
C PRO A 10 -4.65 -7.99 -10.53
N GLU A 11 -3.58 -7.24 -10.78
CA GLU A 11 -2.23 -7.80 -10.72
C GLU A 11 -1.55 -7.60 -9.38
N ALA A 12 -2.26 -7.06 -8.39
CA ALA A 12 -1.74 -7.00 -7.03
C ALA A 12 -1.87 -8.37 -6.38
N LYS A 13 -0.91 -8.71 -5.53
CA LYS A 13 -0.93 -9.99 -4.82
C LYS A 13 -1.15 -9.72 -3.35
N ILE A 14 -2.22 -10.31 -2.83
CA ILE A 14 -2.66 -10.10 -1.45
C ILE A 14 -2.57 -11.44 -0.73
N GLY A 15 -1.88 -11.46 0.40
CA GLY A 15 -1.75 -12.65 1.22
C GLY A 15 -3.02 -13.02 1.96
N GLU A 16 -2.86 -13.90 2.96
CA GLU A 16 -3.99 -14.40 3.73
C GLU A 16 -4.24 -13.53 4.95
N ASN A 17 -5.48 -13.52 5.43
CA ASN A 17 -5.89 -12.77 6.61
C ASN A 17 -5.58 -11.28 6.50
N VAL A 18 -5.71 -10.74 5.30
CA VAL A 18 -5.52 -9.31 5.09
C VAL A 18 -6.87 -8.63 5.21
N GLU A 19 -6.93 -7.58 6.03
CA GLU A 19 -8.12 -6.75 6.14
C GLU A 19 -7.90 -5.47 5.36
N ILE A 20 -8.81 -5.18 4.45
CA ILE A 20 -8.72 -3.98 3.62
C ILE A 20 -10.01 -3.20 3.75
N ALA A 21 -9.89 -2.00 4.31
CA ALA A 21 -11.04 -1.14 4.59
C ALA A 21 -11.54 -0.46 3.31
N PRO A 22 -12.70 0.21 3.37
CA PRO A 22 -13.20 0.95 2.21
C PRO A 22 -12.25 2.04 1.74
N PHE A 23 -12.29 2.30 0.44
CA PHE A 23 -11.57 3.43 -0.18
C PHE A 23 -10.05 3.30 -0.11
N VAL A 24 -9.55 2.08 0.09
CA VAL A 24 -8.13 1.78 -0.06
C VAL A 24 -7.83 1.66 -1.54
N PHE A 25 -6.69 2.20 -1.97
CA PHE A 25 -6.23 2.06 -3.34
C PHE A 25 -4.97 1.20 -3.36
N ILE A 26 -5.00 0.11 -4.12
CA ILE A 26 -3.84 -0.79 -4.25
C ILE A 26 -3.51 -0.90 -5.73
N ASP A 27 -2.33 -0.44 -6.09
CA ASP A 27 -1.91 -0.31 -7.47
C ASP A 27 -1.34 -1.63 -8.01
N LYS A 28 -1.00 -1.59 -9.27
CA LYS A 28 -0.38 -2.69 -9.99
C LYS A 28 0.95 -3.06 -9.36
N ASN A 29 1.31 -4.33 -9.44
CA ASN A 29 2.62 -4.83 -9.01
C ASN A 29 2.89 -4.61 -7.52
N VAL A 30 1.84 -4.59 -6.72
CA VAL A 30 1.94 -4.52 -5.26
C VAL A 30 1.89 -5.94 -4.72
N VAL A 31 2.72 -6.22 -3.72
CA VAL A 31 2.69 -7.50 -3.01
C VAL A 31 2.49 -7.23 -1.53
N ILE A 32 1.44 -7.80 -0.98
CA ILE A 32 1.10 -7.65 0.44
C ILE A 32 1.11 -9.04 1.06
N GLY A 33 1.89 -9.20 2.12
CA GLY A 33 1.98 -10.47 2.83
C GLY A 33 0.76 -10.77 3.66
N ASP A 34 0.93 -11.67 4.63
CA ASP A 34 -0.18 -12.17 5.42
C ASP A 34 -0.42 -11.33 6.66
N ASN A 35 -1.65 -11.39 7.19
CA ASN A 35 -2.01 -10.81 8.48
C ASN A 35 -1.81 -9.30 8.56
N ASN A 36 -2.00 -8.62 7.45
CA ASN A 36 -1.91 -7.16 7.42
C ASN A 36 -3.28 -6.53 7.56
N LYS A 37 -3.31 -5.33 8.12
CA LYS A 37 -4.53 -4.56 8.24
C LYS A 37 -4.32 -3.23 7.56
N ILE A 38 -5.13 -2.94 6.54
CA ILE A 38 -5.01 -1.71 5.76
C ILE A 38 -6.26 -0.89 5.99
N MET A 39 -6.09 0.26 6.61
CA MET A 39 -7.21 1.07 7.05
C MET A 39 -7.66 2.02 5.96
N ALA A 40 -8.80 2.67 6.18
CA ALA A 40 -9.49 3.41 5.12
C ALA A 40 -8.62 4.48 4.48
N ASN A 41 -8.83 4.67 3.19
CA ASN A 41 -8.18 5.74 2.42
C ASN A 41 -6.66 5.62 2.29
N ALA A 42 -6.10 4.47 2.64
CA ALA A 42 -4.67 4.24 2.41
C ALA A 42 -4.42 4.05 0.91
N ASN A 43 -3.25 4.48 0.46
CA ASN A 43 -2.84 4.34 -0.92
C ASN A 43 -1.56 3.53 -0.98
N ILE A 44 -1.63 2.36 -1.60
CA ILE A 44 -0.49 1.47 -1.76
C ILE A 44 -0.05 1.57 -3.22
N LEU A 45 1.06 2.21 -3.45
CA LEU A 45 1.44 2.60 -4.80
C LEU A 45 2.26 1.53 -5.51
N TYR A 46 2.38 1.70 -6.81
CA TYR A 46 3.02 0.75 -7.70
C TYR A 46 4.34 0.21 -7.14
N GLY A 47 4.50 -1.09 -7.18
CA GLY A 47 5.74 -1.74 -6.82
C GLY A 47 5.97 -1.93 -5.34
N SER A 48 5.02 -1.54 -4.48
CA SER A 48 5.20 -1.67 -3.03
C SER A 48 5.29 -3.13 -2.61
N ARG A 49 6.10 -3.38 -1.61
CA ARG A 49 6.24 -4.71 -1.00
C ARG A 49 6.00 -4.58 0.48
N ILE A 50 4.91 -5.17 0.96
CA ILE A 50 4.53 -5.11 2.36
C ILE A 50 4.67 -6.50 2.95
N GLY A 51 5.43 -6.62 4.02
CA GLY A 51 5.62 -7.89 4.70
C GLY A 51 4.38 -8.33 5.46
N ASN A 52 4.58 -9.10 6.52
CA ASN A 52 3.48 -9.67 7.28
C ASN A 52 3.22 -8.88 8.56
N GLY A 53 1.99 -8.89 9.02
CA GLY A 53 1.65 -8.39 10.35
C GLY A 53 1.70 -6.90 10.53
N ASN A 54 1.56 -6.13 9.46
CA ASN A 54 1.61 -4.67 9.52
C ASN A 54 0.23 -4.07 9.66
N THR A 55 0.17 -2.89 10.28
CA THR A 55 -1.04 -2.07 10.28
C THR A 55 -0.74 -0.79 9.51
N ILE A 56 -1.48 -0.59 8.45
CA ILE A 56 -1.35 0.61 7.61
C ILE A 56 -2.45 1.57 8.02
N PHE A 57 -2.09 2.71 8.58
CA PHE A 57 -3.06 3.64 9.16
C PHE A 57 -3.87 4.38 8.11
N PRO A 58 -5.02 4.96 8.50
CA PRO A 58 -5.86 5.68 7.55
C PRO A 58 -5.10 6.79 6.85
N GLY A 59 -5.30 6.87 5.54
CA GLY A 59 -4.71 7.94 4.74
C GLY A 59 -3.22 7.77 4.47
N ALA A 60 -2.60 6.67 4.91
CA ALA A 60 -1.18 6.47 4.66
C ALA A 60 -0.89 6.30 3.18
N VAL A 61 0.29 6.71 2.75
CA VAL A 61 0.75 6.51 1.38
C VAL A 61 2.02 5.67 1.44
N ILE A 62 1.98 4.50 0.83
CA ILE A 62 3.06 3.53 0.89
C ILE A 62 3.66 3.36 -0.50
N GLY A 63 4.98 3.35 -0.58
CA GLY A 63 5.67 3.03 -1.82
C GLY A 63 5.73 4.17 -2.82
N ALA A 64 5.60 5.41 -2.36
CA ALA A 64 5.75 6.55 -3.25
C ALA A 64 7.10 6.48 -3.95
N ILE A 65 7.11 6.67 -5.26
CA ILE A 65 8.34 6.61 -6.02
C ILE A 65 9.17 7.84 -5.72
N PRO A 66 10.46 7.69 -5.34
CA PRO A 66 11.34 8.84 -5.13
C PRO A 66 11.44 9.63 -6.40
N GLN A 67 11.33 10.88 -6.31
CA GLN A 67 11.49 11.73 -7.48
C GLN A 67 12.93 12.15 -7.57
N ASP A 68 13.23 11.90 -7.60
CA ASP A 68 14.23 12.29 -7.50
C ASP A 68 14.69 12.96 -6.89
N LEU A 69 14.23 12.49 -6.35
CA LEU A 69 14.44 12.93 -5.73
C LEU A 69 15.19 13.44 -5.30
N LYS A 70 15.23 13.70 -5.23
CA LYS A 70 15.70 14.19 -4.91
C LYS A 70 16.05 14.67 -4.32
N PHE A 71 15.63 14.33 -4.28
CA PHE A 71 15.79 14.93 -3.95
C PHE A 71 15.98 15.21 -3.34
N ARG A 72 16.19 15.41 -3.15
CA ARG A 72 16.34 15.88 -2.67
C ARG A 72 16.72 15.93 -2.00
N GLY A 73 16.95 15.84 -2.23
CA GLY A 73 17.17 16.05 -1.88
C GLY A 73 17.43 15.72 -1.26
N GLU A 74 17.49 15.72 -1.53
CA GLU A 74 17.60 15.72 -1.22
C GLU A 74 17.60 15.27 -0.63
N GLU A 75 17.52 15.01 -0.63
CA GLU A 75 17.34 14.82 -0.38
C GLU A 75 17.07 14.25 0.25
N SER A 76 17.03 13.93 0.29
CA SER A 76 16.65 13.70 0.58
C SER A 76 16.37 13.09 1.12
N THR A 77 16.03 12.73 1.16
CA THR A 77 15.74 12.51 1.35
C THR A 77 15.47 12.27 1.84
N ALA A 78 14.89 11.97 1.91
CA ALA A 78 14.69 12.09 1.94
C ALA A 78 14.75 12.13 2.19
#